data_96ed27db72441a48f4a9445f627db876
#
_entry.id   96ed27db72441a48f4a9445f627db876
#
_cell.length_a   1.000
_cell.length_b   1.000
_cell.length_c   1.000
_cell.angle_alpha   90.00
_cell.angle_beta   90.00
_cell.angle_gamma   90.00
#
_symmetry.space_group_name_H-M   'P 1'
#
loop_
_entity.id
_entity.type
_entity.pdbx_description
1 polymer ?
#
loop_
_entity_poly.entity_id
_entity_poly.type
_entity_poly.pdbx_seq_one_letter_code
_entity_poly.pdbx_strand_id
1 'polypeptide(L)'
;MQAAVQAAGYDLIVEAEDPVAMQEEKARMHYKILRRNTIGAWTLSIPLALLGMVFMHVPLGNWIMMVLALAIMIFFGRSFYVNGVRHALKGKANMDTLVALSTSIAFLFSLFNTLYPGFWLGKGLEPHVYYEASGVIIAFVLLGKLMEERARNSTSSAIKGLMGLQPKTARLVTDGREEEVPISNLQVGNVVSVRPGEKIPVDGTLLQGSSSVDESMLSGEPIPVEKNAGDRVLAGTINQKGAFTMEATSVGGTTVLAQIVQMVQSAQGSKAPVQRIVDKISGIFVPVVVLLSFLTFVCWLVIGGESYFSYALLSAVSVLVIACPCALGLATPTALMVGMGKGAEQHILIKDAFALENLCKVDTVVLDKTGTLTEGVPVVTDSYWISDDNIRYLDVLYTAEQKSEHPLASAILCWLEESGAKVCKAENFESLTGRGVRIQVEGVTYWVGSQGLLDIFQAGIPEKVRKQIGQWQEDGQSVVFYGQETRLLAVLAISDRIKPTSAEAVKELKKQGIEVHLLTGDGVRTAERVAATLDIGYYKAEVMPNDKE
;
A
#
# COMPACT_ATOMS: atom_id res chain seq x y z
N MET A 1 -6.06 28.28 -7.79
CA MET A 1 -6.05 27.13 -6.89
C MET A 1 -4.97 27.26 -5.80
N GLN A 2 -3.72 27.53 -6.16
CA GLN A 2 -2.58 27.68 -5.23
C GLN A 2 -2.80 28.76 -4.16
N ALA A 3 -3.28 29.96 -4.55
CA ALA A 3 -3.58 31.03 -3.61
C ALA A 3 -4.70 30.69 -2.60
N ALA A 4 -5.74 29.93 -3.01
CA ALA A 4 -6.81 29.48 -2.13
C ALA A 4 -6.34 28.43 -1.13
N VAL A 5 -5.42 27.55 -1.53
CA VAL A 5 -4.81 26.53 -0.67
C VAL A 5 -3.83 27.16 0.33
N GLN A 6 -3.05 28.15 -0.11
CA GLN A 6 -2.17 28.93 0.77
C GLN A 6 -2.96 29.78 1.78
N ALA A 7 -4.08 30.38 1.38
CA ALA A 7 -4.96 31.09 2.27
C ALA A 7 -5.60 30.16 3.33
N ALA A 8 -5.78 28.87 3.02
CA ALA A 8 -6.22 27.87 3.97
C ALA A 8 -5.10 27.38 4.92
N GLY A 9 -3.85 27.82 4.69
CA GLY A 9 -2.68 27.47 5.52
C GLY A 9 -1.96 26.20 5.06
N TYR A 10 -2.23 25.73 3.84
CA TYR A 10 -1.57 24.59 3.21
C TYR A 10 -0.69 25.08 2.06
N ASP A 11 0.37 24.34 1.77
CA ASP A 11 1.26 24.61 0.63
C ASP A 11 0.94 23.63 -0.50
N LEU A 12 0.73 24.13 -1.72
CA LEU A 12 0.47 23.33 -2.90
C LEU A 12 1.68 23.44 -3.82
N ILE A 13 2.33 22.31 -4.06
CA ILE A 13 3.43 22.18 -5.02
C ILE A 13 2.83 21.68 -6.32
N VAL A 14 2.88 22.48 -7.38
CA VAL A 14 2.23 22.18 -8.67
C VAL A 14 3.21 21.52 -9.65
N GLU A 15 4.51 21.80 -9.52
CA GLU A 15 5.56 21.23 -10.35
C GLU A 15 6.79 20.94 -9.49
N ALA A 16 7.10 19.68 -9.27
CA ALA A 16 8.34 19.25 -8.67
C ALA A 16 8.90 18.09 -9.51
N GLU A 17 10.14 18.17 -9.88
CA GLU A 17 10.87 17.09 -10.58
C GLU A 17 10.89 15.81 -9.73
N ASP A 18 10.91 15.93 -8.40
CA ASP A 18 10.76 14.83 -7.45
C ASP A 18 9.92 15.27 -6.24
N PRO A 19 8.58 15.05 -6.24
CA PRO A 19 7.70 15.41 -5.14
C PRO A 19 8.06 14.70 -3.83
N VAL A 20 8.63 13.50 -3.93
CA VAL A 20 8.97 12.64 -2.79
C VAL A 20 10.19 13.16 -2.06
N ALA A 21 11.26 13.48 -2.78
CA ALA A 21 12.48 14.05 -2.21
C ALA A 21 12.18 15.39 -1.51
N MET A 22 11.36 16.24 -2.11
CA MET A 22 10.93 17.51 -1.49
C MET A 22 10.11 17.30 -0.21
N GLN A 23 9.22 16.31 -0.19
CA GLN A 23 8.41 16.01 0.99
C GLN A 23 9.27 15.47 2.13
N GLU A 24 10.25 14.60 1.82
CA GLU A 24 11.22 14.12 2.81
C GLU A 24 12.10 15.24 3.36
N GLU A 25 12.55 16.14 2.50
CA GLU A 25 13.38 17.27 2.95
C GLU A 25 12.60 18.19 3.88
N LYS A 26 11.34 18.51 3.56
CA LYS A 26 10.43 19.27 4.43
C LYS A 26 10.21 18.57 5.77
N ALA A 27 9.97 17.26 5.77
CA ALA A 27 9.81 16.47 6.99
C ALA A 27 11.07 16.46 7.85
N ARG A 28 12.25 16.29 7.23
CA ARG A 28 13.55 16.38 7.92
C ARG A 28 13.80 17.77 8.52
N MET A 29 13.48 18.83 7.76
CA MET A 29 13.59 20.19 8.28
C MET A 29 12.65 20.44 9.46
N HIS A 30 11.39 19.99 9.34
CA HIS A 30 10.40 20.10 10.41
C HIS A 30 10.88 19.38 11.68
N TYR A 31 11.36 18.15 11.57
CA TYR A 31 11.93 17.38 12.68
C TYR A 31 13.13 18.09 13.32
N LYS A 32 14.06 18.63 12.52
CA LYS A 32 15.22 19.39 13.05
C LYS A 32 14.78 20.62 13.81
N ILE A 33 13.81 21.38 13.31
CA ILE A 33 13.26 22.57 13.97
C ILE A 33 12.58 22.16 15.28
N LEU A 34 11.74 21.13 15.25
CA LEU A 34 11.02 20.63 16.43
C LEU A 34 12.01 20.15 17.51
N ARG A 35 13.03 19.37 17.13
CA ARG A 35 14.09 18.92 18.03
C ARG A 35 14.84 20.09 18.67
N ARG A 36 15.23 21.09 17.87
CA ARG A 36 15.90 22.30 18.37
C ARG A 36 15.03 23.07 19.37
N ASN A 37 13.75 23.23 19.03
CA ASN A 37 12.80 23.93 19.89
C ASN A 37 12.56 23.16 21.20
N THR A 38 12.44 21.85 21.15
CA THR A 38 12.29 21.01 22.35
C THR A 38 13.50 21.10 23.26
N ILE A 39 14.72 20.97 22.71
CA ILE A 39 15.96 21.08 23.50
C ILE A 39 16.06 22.50 24.13
N GLY A 40 15.81 23.55 23.35
CA GLY A 40 15.85 24.92 23.82
C GLY A 40 14.80 25.19 24.91
N ALA A 41 13.59 24.73 24.75
CA ALA A 41 12.53 24.86 25.76
C ALA A 41 12.93 24.14 27.05
N TRP A 42 13.45 22.91 27.01
CA TRP A 42 13.92 22.21 28.22
C TRP A 42 15.10 22.88 28.89
N THR A 43 16.08 23.40 28.13
CA THR A 43 17.24 24.12 28.66
C THR A 43 16.83 25.33 29.49
N LEU A 44 15.75 26.03 29.10
CA LEU A 44 15.25 27.17 29.87
C LEU A 44 14.20 26.77 30.93
N SER A 45 13.44 25.72 30.73
CA SER A 45 12.41 25.26 31.65
C SER A 45 12.98 24.62 32.93
N ILE A 46 14.14 23.94 32.83
CA ILE A 46 14.79 23.35 34.02
C ILE A 46 15.20 24.43 35.02
N PRO A 47 15.97 25.46 34.65
CA PRO A 47 16.28 26.57 35.58
C PRO A 47 15.02 27.28 36.09
N LEU A 48 14.03 27.48 35.22
CA LEU A 48 12.76 28.11 35.59
C LEU A 48 12.02 27.30 36.67
N ALA A 49 11.92 25.97 36.49
CA ALA A 49 11.30 25.10 37.48
C ALA A 49 12.08 25.04 38.80
N LEU A 50 13.42 25.03 38.76
CA LEU A 50 14.27 25.09 39.96
C LEU A 50 14.08 26.40 40.73
N LEU A 51 13.99 27.52 40.02
CA LEU A 51 13.72 28.82 40.66
C LEU A 51 12.33 28.88 41.30
N GLY A 52 11.30 28.36 40.63
CA GLY A 52 9.92 28.35 41.12
C GLY A 52 9.67 27.37 42.27
N MET A 53 10.37 26.21 42.30
CA MET A 53 10.11 25.17 43.30
C MET A 53 11.11 25.13 44.45
N VAL A 54 12.39 25.42 44.18
CA VAL A 54 13.47 25.26 45.20
C VAL A 54 13.97 26.59 45.69
N PHE A 55 14.09 27.58 44.83
CA PHE A 55 14.69 28.89 45.15
C PHE A 55 13.67 30.04 45.22
N MET A 56 12.53 29.82 45.86
CA MET A 56 11.41 30.78 45.94
C MET A 56 11.76 32.14 46.52
N HIS A 57 12.84 32.26 47.30
CA HIS A 57 13.20 33.47 48.04
C HIS A 57 14.39 34.24 47.44
N VAL A 58 14.77 33.94 46.20
CA VAL A 58 15.87 34.66 45.54
C VAL A 58 15.43 36.10 45.22
N PRO A 59 16.19 37.13 45.63
CA PRO A 59 15.92 38.50 45.24
C PRO A 59 15.83 38.61 43.72
N LEU A 60 14.80 39.29 43.18
CA LEU A 60 14.52 39.38 41.74
C LEU A 60 14.13 38.07 41.07
N GLY A 61 13.92 36.96 41.82
CA GLY A 61 13.57 35.63 41.25
C GLY A 61 12.35 35.69 40.33
N ASN A 62 11.29 36.41 40.72
CA ASN A 62 10.08 36.58 39.92
C ASN A 62 10.34 37.25 38.56
N TRP A 63 11.25 38.24 38.52
CA TRP A 63 11.62 38.92 37.27
C TRP A 63 12.44 38.01 36.35
N ILE A 64 13.35 37.22 36.91
CA ILE A 64 14.13 36.24 36.16
C ILE A 64 13.18 35.16 35.58
N MET A 65 12.26 34.62 36.39
CA MET A 65 11.27 33.64 35.96
C MET A 65 10.36 34.20 34.87
N MET A 66 9.92 35.47 34.99
CA MET A 66 9.13 36.14 33.96
C MET A 66 9.87 36.18 32.61
N VAL A 67 11.15 36.59 32.61
CA VAL A 67 11.95 36.68 31.37
C VAL A 67 12.17 35.31 30.75
N LEU A 68 12.48 34.31 31.57
CA LEU A 68 12.66 32.91 31.08
C LEU A 68 11.37 32.34 30.50
N ALA A 69 10.25 32.51 31.21
CA ALA A 69 8.94 32.03 30.72
C ALA A 69 8.54 32.75 29.41
N LEU A 70 8.72 34.08 29.37
CA LEU A 70 8.44 34.85 28.15
C LEU A 70 9.30 34.39 26.96
N ALA A 71 10.59 34.13 27.20
CA ALA A 71 11.50 33.62 26.20
C ALA A 71 11.03 32.25 25.69
N ILE A 72 10.61 31.33 26.56
CA ILE A 72 10.06 30.02 26.17
C ILE A 72 8.80 30.19 25.31
N MET A 73 7.89 31.06 25.73
CA MET A 73 6.63 31.32 25.03
C MET A 73 6.86 31.89 23.62
N ILE A 74 7.75 32.88 23.48
CA ILE A 74 7.99 33.58 22.21
C ILE A 74 8.83 32.72 21.23
N PHE A 75 9.94 32.16 21.70
CA PHE A 75 10.89 31.49 20.80
C PHE A 75 10.52 30.05 20.52
N PHE A 76 9.98 29.30 21.48
CA PHE A 76 9.70 27.88 21.35
C PHE A 76 8.21 27.55 21.30
N GLY A 77 7.38 28.35 22.00
CA GLY A 77 5.93 28.18 22.06
C GLY A 77 5.14 28.86 20.92
N ARG A 78 5.78 29.70 20.09
CA ARG A 78 5.12 30.53 19.08
C ARG A 78 4.10 29.79 18.23
N SER A 79 4.41 28.57 17.84
CA SER A 79 3.52 27.74 16.99
C SER A 79 2.18 27.45 17.67
N PHE A 80 2.17 27.24 18.99
CA PHE A 80 0.95 26.99 19.75
C PHE A 80 0.03 28.20 19.75
N TYR A 81 0.60 29.39 19.94
CA TYR A 81 -0.18 30.64 19.97
C TYR A 81 -0.75 30.97 18.58
N VAL A 82 0.08 30.92 17.54
CA VAL A 82 -0.36 31.23 16.18
C VAL A 82 -1.44 30.24 15.71
N ASN A 83 -1.22 28.96 15.91
CA ASN A 83 -2.18 27.93 15.48
C ASN A 83 -3.41 27.92 16.39
N GLY A 84 -3.23 28.02 17.71
CA GLY A 84 -4.32 28.06 18.69
C GLY A 84 -5.31 29.19 18.41
N VAL A 85 -4.80 30.42 18.23
CA VAL A 85 -5.64 31.58 17.91
C VAL A 85 -6.31 31.43 16.57
N ARG A 86 -5.59 30.98 15.52
CA ARG A 86 -6.16 30.79 14.17
C ARG A 86 -7.30 29.77 14.17
N HIS A 87 -7.16 28.68 14.92
CA HIS A 87 -8.20 27.66 15.04
C HIS A 87 -9.38 28.12 15.88
N ALA A 88 -9.12 28.82 16.99
CA ALA A 88 -10.16 29.38 17.86
C ALA A 88 -11.03 30.39 17.10
N LEU A 89 -10.44 31.29 16.31
CA LEU A 89 -11.17 32.25 15.49
C LEU A 89 -12.06 31.59 14.40
N LYS A 90 -11.73 30.37 13.98
CA LYS A 90 -12.55 29.58 13.05
C LYS A 90 -13.60 28.71 13.75
N GLY A 91 -13.78 28.86 15.06
CA GLY A 91 -14.70 28.04 15.87
C GLY A 91 -14.29 26.58 16.03
N LYS A 92 -13.01 26.25 15.76
CA LYS A 92 -12.45 24.90 15.84
C LYS A 92 -11.29 24.89 16.83
N ALA A 93 -11.62 24.86 18.13
CA ALA A 93 -10.61 24.75 19.17
C ALA A 93 -9.91 23.38 19.12
N ASN A 94 -8.59 23.37 19.27
CA ASN A 94 -7.74 22.17 19.26
C ASN A 94 -6.76 22.17 20.46
N MET A 95 -5.86 21.17 20.50
CA MET A 95 -4.82 21.07 21.52
C MET A 95 -3.97 22.33 21.63
N ASP A 96 -3.57 22.93 20.51
CA ASP A 96 -2.75 24.16 20.51
C ASP A 96 -3.52 25.33 21.16
N THR A 97 -4.86 25.36 21.02
CA THR A 97 -5.73 26.35 21.70
C THR A 97 -5.72 26.17 23.21
N LEU A 98 -5.79 24.90 23.71
CA LEU A 98 -5.75 24.64 25.16
C LEU A 98 -4.38 25.03 25.77
N VAL A 99 -3.29 24.66 25.10
CA VAL A 99 -1.93 25.00 25.53
C VAL A 99 -1.73 26.50 25.53
N ALA A 100 -2.13 27.20 24.45
CA ALA A 100 -2.00 28.66 24.38
C ALA A 100 -2.84 29.35 25.46
N LEU A 101 -4.06 28.90 25.71
CA LEU A 101 -4.96 29.46 26.71
C LEU A 101 -4.39 29.27 28.13
N SER A 102 -4.07 28.03 28.50
CA SER A 102 -3.57 27.70 29.85
C SER A 102 -2.27 28.39 30.21
N THR A 103 -1.29 28.37 29.26
CA THR A 103 0.01 29.03 29.50
C THR A 103 -0.12 30.56 29.52
N SER A 104 -1.03 31.13 28.70
CA SER A 104 -1.30 32.59 28.77
C SER A 104 -1.92 33.01 30.09
N ILE A 105 -2.91 32.25 30.59
CA ILE A 105 -3.57 32.54 31.88
C ILE A 105 -2.54 32.47 33.02
N ALA A 106 -1.75 31.39 33.08
CA ALA A 106 -0.72 31.23 34.11
C ALA A 106 0.32 32.34 34.07
N PHE A 107 0.77 32.72 32.86
CA PHE A 107 1.72 33.82 32.69
C PHE A 107 1.15 35.19 33.08
N LEU A 108 -0.05 35.53 32.59
CA LEU A 108 -0.69 36.82 32.87
C LEU A 108 -1.00 37.00 34.37
N PHE A 109 -1.46 35.93 35.02
CA PHE A 109 -1.67 35.94 36.46
C PHE A 109 -0.36 36.19 37.23
N SER A 110 0.70 35.48 36.85
CA SER A 110 2.02 35.65 37.47
C SER A 110 2.59 37.03 37.21
N LEU A 111 2.37 37.59 36.01
CA LEU A 111 2.76 38.96 35.68
C LEU A 111 2.02 39.97 36.53
N PHE A 112 0.70 39.81 36.73
CA PHE A 112 -0.06 40.67 37.62
C PHE A 112 0.47 40.62 39.05
N ASN A 113 0.76 39.44 39.59
CA ASN A 113 1.29 39.25 40.93
C ASN A 113 2.71 39.84 41.10
N THR A 114 3.52 39.82 40.04
CA THR A 114 4.85 40.42 40.04
C THR A 114 4.81 41.95 40.01
N LEU A 115 3.88 42.52 39.22
CA LEU A 115 3.75 43.99 39.06
C LEU A 115 2.99 44.65 40.22
N TYR A 116 1.98 43.99 40.78
CA TYR A 116 1.09 44.52 41.80
C TYR A 116 1.00 43.61 43.04
N PRO A 117 2.14 43.29 43.71
CA PRO A 117 2.14 42.42 44.88
C PRO A 117 1.34 43.00 46.06
N GLY A 118 1.27 44.32 46.18
CA GLY A 118 0.50 45.01 47.21
C GLY A 118 -0.99 44.74 47.21
N PHE A 119 -1.56 44.35 46.09
CA PHE A 119 -2.99 43.98 45.97
C PHE A 119 -3.34 42.76 46.86
N TRP A 120 -2.48 41.76 46.89
CA TRP A 120 -2.67 40.54 47.69
C TRP A 120 -2.21 40.73 49.13
N LEU A 121 -1.07 41.41 49.33
CA LEU A 121 -0.56 41.72 50.66
C LEU A 121 -1.55 42.59 51.49
N GLY A 122 -2.27 43.49 50.81
CA GLY A 122 -3.32 44.30 51.46
C GLY A 122 -4.55 43.45 51.88
N LYS A 123 -4.73 42.23 51.36
CA LYS A 123 -5.75 41.26 51.73
C LYS A 123 -5.21 40.15 52.67
N GLY A 124 -3.97 40.23 53.10
CA GLY A 124 -3.33 39.21 53.95
C GLY A 124 -2.95 37.92 53.19
N LEU A 125 -2.84 37.98 51.86
CA LEU A 125 -2.50 36.85 51.02
C LEU A 125 -1.11 37.04 50.39
N GLU A 126 -0.35 35.94 50.24
CA GLU A 126 0.94 35.97 49.54
C GLU A 126 0.77 35.93 48.01
N PRO A 127 1.48 36.80 47.25
CA PRO A 127 1.43 36.83 45.78
C PRO A 127 2.23 35.71 45.17
N HIS A 128 1.63 34.53 44.98
CA HIS A 128 2.27 33.39 44.31
C HIS A 128 2.36 33.62 42.79
N VAL A 129 3.48 33.22 42.19
CA VAL A 129 3.72 33.24 40.76
C VAL A 129 3.80 31.80 40.23
N TYR A 130 3.45 31.59 38.96
CA TYR A 130 3.37 30.29 38.29
C TYR A 130 3.98 30.34 36.89
N TYR A 131 5.07 31.09 36.74
CA TYR A 131 5.81 31.19 35.47
C TYR A 131 6.39 29.85 35.05
N GLU A 132 6.81 29.01 36.02
CA GLU A 132 7.32 27.68 35.81
C GLU A 132 6.27 26.77 35.15
N ALA A 133 4.99 26.90 35.53
CA ALA A 133 3.92 26.17 34.92
C ALA A 133 3.83 26.46 33.42
N SER A 134 3.88 27.74 33.01
CA SER A 134 3.83 28.15 31.60
C SER A 134 4.98 27.54 30.78
N GLY A 135 6.21 27.59 31.30
CA GLY A 135 7.40 27.08 30.61
C GLY A 135 7.43 25.55 30.53
N VAL A 136 7.16 24.90 31.67
CA VAL A 136 7.19 23.43 31.77
C VAL A 136 6.10 22.77 30.89
N ILE A 137 4.89 23.34 30.85
CA ILE A 137 3.82 22.85 29.98
C ILE A 137 4.28 22.89 28.52
N ILE A 138 4.84 24.01 28.03
CA ILE A 138 5.33 24.10 26.64
C ILE A 138 6.43 23.08 26.37
N ALA A 139 7.38 22.90 27.30
CA ALA A 139 8.47 21.94 27.15
C ALA A 139 7.96 20.48 27.04
N PHE A 140 7.00 20.09 27.91
CA PHE A 140 6.40 18.76 27.86
C PHE A 140 5.59 18.53 26.58
N VAL A 141 4.81 19.51 26.13
CA VAL A 141 4.04 19.39 24.89
C VAL A 141 4.95 19.30 23.67
N LEU A 142 6.04 20.07 23.64
CA LEU A 142 7.06 19.95 22.59
C LEU A 142 7.76 18.58 22.61
N LEU A 143 8.05 18.04 23.78
CA LEU A 143 8.61 16.70 23.92
C LEU A 143 7.63 15.64 23.38
N GLY A 144 6.36 15.75 23.75
CA GLY A 144 5.32 14.88 23.22
C GLY A 144 5.25 14.92 21.69
N LYS A 145 5.23 16.11 21.08
CA LYS A 145 5.27 16.30 19.62
C LYS A 145 6.55 15.75 18.98
N LEU A 146 7.69 15.87 19.64
CA LEU A 146 8.96 15.32 19.16
C LEU A 146 8.95 13.78 19.17
N MET A 147 8.43 13.16 20.23
CA MET A 147 8.28 11.70 20.30
C MET A 147 7.31 11.20 19.25
N GLU A 148 6.23 11.93 19.02
CA GLU A 148 5.27 11.71 17.93
C GLU A 148 5.96 11.67 16.58
N GLU A 149 6.65 12.74 16.22
CA GLU A 149 7.31 12.86 14.92
C GLU A 149 8.41 11.80 14.75
N ARG A 150 9.10 11.45 15.84
CA ARG A 150 10.09 10.36 15.83
C ARG A 150 9.45 9.01 15.54
N ALA A 151 8.33 8.69 16.17
CA ALA A 151 7.58 7.46 15.92
C ALA A 151 7.09 7.41 14.47
N ARG A 152 6.53 8.50 13.96
CA ARG A 152 6.07 8.66 12.59
C ARG A 152 7.20 8.44 11.56
N ASN A 153 8.36 9.02 11.79
CA ASN A 153 9.52 8.88 10.89
C ASN A 153 10.14 7.48 10.93
N SER A 154 10.06 6.76 12.06
CA SER A 154 10.54 5.39 12.19
C SER A 154 9.76 4.41 11.32
N THR A 155 8.45 4.62 11.15
CA THR A 155 7.57 3.74 10.36
C THR A 155 7.68 3.94 8.84
N SER A 156 8.34 5.00 8.39
CA SER A 156 8.62 5.26 6.96
C SER A 156 9.77 4.41 6.39
N SER A 157 10.42 3.54 7.19
CA SER A 157 11.60 2.76 6.74
C SER A 157 11.26 1.71 5.68
N ALA A 158 10.06 1.15 5.69
CA ALA A 158 9.61 0.16 4.69
C ALA A 158 9.54 0.77 3.28
N ILE A 159 9.01 2.01 3.16
CA ILE A 159 8.98 2.73 1.88
C ILE A 159 10.39 3.03 1.40
N LYS A 160 11.29 3.42 2.33
CA LYS A 160 12.71 3.65 2.00
C LYS A 160 13.38 2.40 1.48
N GLY A 161 13.01 1.23 1.99
CA GLY A 161 13.43 -0.07 1.46
C GLY A 161 13.02 -0.23 -0.01
N LEU A 162 11.75 0.01 -0.33
CA LEU A 162 11.24 -0.07 -1.70
C LEU A 162 11.89 0.96 -2.64
N MET A 163 12.04 2.22 -2.20
CA MET A 163 12.74 3.25 -2.98
C MET A 163 14.23 2.93 -3.20
N GLY A 164 14.86 2.24 -2.26
CA GLY A 164 16.25 1.77 -2.38
C GLY A 164 16.45 0.63 -3.38
N LEU A 165 15.38 0.06 -3.94
CA LEU A 165 15.47 -0.97 -4.99
C LEU A 165 15.90 -0.40 -6.33
N GLN A 166 15.53 0.83 -6.66
CA GLN A 166 15.94 1.46 -7.91
C GLN A 166 17.40 1.91 -7.83
N PRO A 167 18.27 1.52 -8.78
CA PRO A 167 19.63 2.02 -8.87
C PRO A 167 19.63 3.51 -9.25
N LYS A 168 20.73 4.21 -9.05
CA LYS A 168 20.86 5.65 -9.38
C LYS A 168 21.31 5.89 -10.80
N THR A 169 22.02 4.93 -11.37
CA THR A 169 22.60 4.98 -12.71
C THR A 169 22.21 3.75 -13.51
N ALA A 170 22.27 3.86 -14.83
CA ALA A 170 22.04 2.78 -15.79
C ALA A 170 23.08 2.81 -16.89
N ARG A 171 23.32 1.68 -17.57
CA ARG A 171 24.25 1.57 -18.70
C ARG A 171 23.48 1.70 -20.00
N LEU A 172 23.49 2.90 -20.57
CA LEU A 172 22.90 3.19 -21.87
C LEU A 172 23.81 2.62 -22.98
N VAL A 173 23.22 1.92 -23.93
CA VAL A 173 23.93 1.41 -25.12
C VAL A 173 23.61 2.30 -26.31
N THR A 174 24.60 3.04 -26.83
CA THR A 174 24.47 3.87 -28.02
C THR A 174 25.58 3.50 -29.00
N ASP A 175 25.23 3.13 -30.20
CA ASP A 175 26.18 2.74 -31.26
C ASP A 175 27.18 1.65 -30.84
N GLY A 176 26.71 0.67 -30.01
CA GLY A 176 27.52 -0.44 -29.52
C GLY A 176 28.50 -0.07 -28.38
N ARG A 177 28.41 1.15 -27.84
CA ARG A 177 29.19 1.58 -26.66
C ARG A 177 28.28 1.68 -25.44
N GLU A 178 28.80 1.24 -24.30
CA GLU A 178 28.11 1.38 -23.01
C GLU A 178 28.58 2.68 -22.32
N GLU A 179 27.62 3.51 -21.92
CA GLU A 179 27.86 4.71 -21.14
C GLU A 179 27.01 4.68 -19.87
N GLU A 180 27.60 4.99 -18.72
CA GLU A 180 26.89 5.08 -17.46
C GLU A 180 26.21 6.45 -17.35
N VAL A 181 24.88 6.45 -17.31
CA VAL A 181 24.06 7.66 -17.23
C VAL A 181 23.14 7.63 -16.00
N PRO A 182 22.79 8.79 -15.43
CA PRO A 182 21.73 8.86 -14.42
C PRO A 182 20.42 8.31 -14.97
N ILE A 183 19.65 7.57 -14.16
CA ILE A 183 18.34 7.02 -14.58
C ILE A 183 17.38 8.12 -15.03
N SER A 184 17.46 9.32 -14.45
CA SER A 184 16.65 10.49 -14.85
C SER A 184 16.80 10.88 -16.31
N ASN A 185 17.89 10.49 -16.95
CA ASN A 185 18.19 10.82 -18.35
C ASN A 185 17.70 9.75 -19.33
N LEU A 186 17.21 8.60 -18.82
CA LEU A 186 16.66 7.55 -19.66
C LEU A 186 15.31 7.95 -20.24
N GLN A 187 15.10 7.57 -21.49
CA GLN A 187 13.84 7.77 -22.24
C GLN A 187 13.30 6.43 -22.72
N VAL A 188 12.00 6.36 -22.97
CA VAL A 188 11.37 5.22 -23.62
C VAL A 188 12.01 4.98 -24.98
N GLY A 189 12.34 3.73 -25.30
CA GLY A 189 13.06 3.32 -26.50
C GLY A 189 14.59 3.28 -26.32
N ASN A 190 15.14 3.73 -25.18
CA ASN A 190 16.58 3.57 -24.93
C ASN A 190 16.94 2.10 -24.69
N VAL A 191 18.10 1.68 -25.23
CA VAL A 191 18.64 0.35 -24.99
C VAL A 191 19.58 0.39 -23.78
N VAL A 192 19.33 -0.49 -22.81
CA VAL A 192 20.05 -0.56 -21.55
C VAL A 192 20.69 -1.94 -21.39
N SER A 193 21.96 -1.98 -20.99
CA SER A 193 22.68 -3.21 -20.65
C SER A 193 22.59 -3.48 -19.16
N VAL A 194 22.27 -4.73 -18.78
CA VAL A 194 22.17 -5.18 -17.39
C VAL A 194 23.05 -6.39 -17.18
N ARG A 195 23.99 -6.28 -16.23
CA ARG A 195 24.96 -7.34 -15.91
C ARG A 195 24.48 -8.21 -14.75
N PRO A 196 25.04 -9.42 -14.57
CA PRO A 196 24.75 -10.26 -13.41
C PRO A 196 24.99 -9.52 -12.09
N GLY A 197 24.04 -9.64 -11.15
CA GLY A 197 24.06 -8.96 -9.85
C GLY A 197 23.59 -7.51 -9.88
N GLU A 198 23.33 -6.92 -11.04
CA GLU A 198 22.81 -5.56 -11.13
C GLU A 198 21.28 -5.52 -11.01
N LYS A 199 20.79 -4.41 -10.47
CA LYS A 199 19.36 -4.11 -10.43
C LYS A 199 18.90 -3.55 -11.78
N ILE A 200 17.74 -3.99 -12.25
CA ILE A 200 17.13 -3.49 -13.47
C ILE A 200 16.66 -2.05 -13.24
N PRO A 201 17.10 -1.08 -14.06
CA PRO A 201 16.90 0.35 -13.76
C PRO A 201 15.50 0.88 -14.10
N VAL A 202 14.86 0.35 -15.15
CA VAL A 202 13.56 0.78 -15.68
C VAL A 202 12.78 -0.43 -16.17
N ASP A 203 11.46 -0.29 -16.39
CA ASP A 203 10.70 -1.38 -17.01
C ASP A 203 11.03 -1.45 -18.50
N GLY A 204 11.11 -2.66 -19.02
CA GLY A 204 11.45 -2.86 -20.44
C GLY A 204 11.18 -4.26 -20.95
N THR A 205 11.54 -4.45 -22.22
CA THR A 205 11.49 -5.73 -22.92
C THR A 205 12.91 -6.18 -23.23
N LEU A 206 13.24 -7.42 -22.95
CA LEU A 206 14.54 -8.02 -23.19
C LEU A 206 14.74 -8.16 -24.71
N LEU A 207 15.81 -7.57 -25.25
CA LEU A 207 16.12 -7.61 -26.70
C LEU A 207 17.05 -8.78 -27.03
N GLN A 208 18.13 -8.94 -26.26
CA GLN A 208 19.15 -9.96 -26.50
C GLN A 208 19.67 -10.53 -25.18
N GLY A 209 19.98 -11.83 -25.18
CA GLY A 209 20.45 -12.57 -24.04
C GLY A 209 19.34 -13.36 -23.37
N SER A 210 19.68 -14.03 -22.29
CA SER A 210 18.74 -14.71 -21.39
C SER A 210 19.28 -14.62 -19.98
N SER A 211 18.40 -14.56 -19.00
CA SER A 211 18.81 -14.51 -17.61
C SER A 211 17.74 -15.06 -16.68
N SER A 212 18.15 -15.42 -15.48
CA SER A 212 17.28 -15.67 -14.35
C SER A 212 17.18 -14.38 -13.53
N VAL A 213 15.97 -13.83 -13.41
CA VAL A 213 15.69 -12.55 -12.73
C VAL A 213 14.96 -12.82 -11.44
N ASP A 214 15.47 -12.28 -10.34
CA ASP A 214 14.81 -12.31 -9.05
C ASP A 214 13.78 -11.16 -8.98
N GLU A 215 12.52 -11.52 -9.08
CA GLU A 215 11.37 -10.62 -9.00
C GLU A 215 10.71 -10.64 -7.61
N SER A 216 11.30 -11.35 -6.62
CA SER A 216 10.74 -11.54 -5.28
C SER A 216 10.38 -10.24 -4.57
N MET A 217 11.14 -9.18 -4.84
CA MET A 217 10.90 -7.84 -4.26
C MET A 217 9.60 -7.18 -4.74
N LEU A 218 9.04 -7.63 -5.87
CA LEU A 218 7.79 -7.12 -6.44
C LEU A 218 6.66 -8.15 -6.37
N SER A 219 6.95 -9.41 -6.72
CA SER A 219 5.96 -10.49 -6.76
C SER A 219 5.77 -11.21 -5.42
N GLY A 220 6.79 -11.19 -4.56
CA GLY A 220 6.83 -11.99 -3.32
C GLY A 220 7.23 -13.45 -3.54
N GLU A 221 7.40 -13.89 -4.79
CA GLU A 221 7.79 -15.27 -5.11
C GLU A 221 9.31 -15.45 -5.00
N PRO A 222 9.80 -16.40 -4.17
CA PRO A 222 11.25 -16.53 -3.92
C PRO A 222 12.02 -17.19 -5.06
N ILE A 223 11.33 -17.78 -6.05
CA ILE A 223 11.96 -18.50 -7.16
C ILE A 223 12.23 -17.50 -8.28
N PRO A 224 13.50 -17.34 -8.71
CA PRO A 224 13.84 -16.48 -9.85
C PRO A 224 13.19 -16.97 -11.15
N VAL A 225 12.72 -16.03 -11.96
CA VAL A 225 12.03 -16.30 -13.22
C VAL A 225 13.03 -16.25 -14.38
N GLU A 226 13.04 -17.28 -15.23
CA GLU A 226 13.82 -17.24 -16.47
C GLU A 226 13.21 -16.26 -17.47
N LYS A 227 14.04 -15.39 -18.02
CA LYS A 227 13.66 -14.37 -19.02
C LYS A 227 14.48 -14.56 -20.30
N ASN A 228 13.79 -14.58 -21.40
CA ASN A 228 14.33 -14.70 -22.74
C ASN A 228 14.04 -13.43 -23.57
N ALA A 229 14.61 -13.36 -24.77
CA ALA A 229 14.33 -12.26 -25.69
C ALA A 229 12.82 -12.18 -25.98
N GLY A 230 12.25 -10.97 -25.83
CA GLY A 230 10.83 -10.68 -25.92
C GLY A 230 10.10 -10.63 -24.58
N ASP A 231 10.69 -11.14 -23.48
CA ASP A 231 10.07 -11.12 -22.18
C ASP A 231 10.16 -9.74 -21.50
N ARG A 232 9.16 -9.44 -20.69
CA ARG A 232 9.11 -8.22 -19.90
C ARG A 232 9.95 -8.34 -18.65
N VAL A 233 10.73 -7.27 -18.34
CA VAL A 233 11.51 -7.12 -17.13
C VAL A 233 11.12 -5.83 -16.40
N LEU A 234 11.18 -5.83 -15.07
CA LEU A 234 10.65 -4.78 -14.21
C LEU A 234 11.76 -4.06 -13.44
N ALA A 235 11.60 -2.75 -13.29
CA ALA A 235 12.50 -1.92 -12.49
C ALA A 235 12.59 -2.41 -11.04
N GLY A 236 13.83 -2.42 -10.49
CA GLY A 236 14.07 -2.80 -9.10
C GLY A 236 14.29 -4.28 -8.86
N THR A 237 14.01 -5.16 -9.84
CA THR A 237 14.34 -6.59 -9.81
C THR A 237 15.82 -6.82 -10.02
N ILE A 238 16.34 -7.98 -9.66
CA ILE A 238 17.80 -8.28 -9.67
C ILE A 238 18.10 -9.32 -10.74
N ASN A 239 19.00 -8.96 -11.65
CA ASN A 239 19.55 -9.89 -12.61
C ASN A 239 20.52 -10.85 -11.92
N GLN A 240 20.24 -12.17 -11.91
CA GLN A 240 21.08 -13.15 -11.22
C GLN A 240 22.14 -13.78 -12.11
N LYS A 241 21.77 -14.18 -13.34
CA LYS A 241 22.64 -14.94 -14.26
C LYS A 241 22.60 -14.32 -15.65
N GLY A 242 23.72 -14.37 -16.36
CA GLY A 242 23.79 -13.85 -17.71
C GLY A 242 23.73 -12.31 -17.78
N ALA A 243 24.27 -11.74 -18.86
CA ALA A 243 24.11 -10.34 -19.19
C ALA A 243 23.09 -10.24 -20.32
N PHE A 244 22.25 -9.21 -20.28
CA PHE A 244 21.27 -8.98 -21.33
C PHE A 244 21.15 -7.50 -21.67
N THR A 245 20.62 -7.21 -22.84
CA THR A 245 20.20 -5.86 -23.24
C THR A 245 18.67 -5.81 -23.30
N MET A 246 18.10 -4.70 -22.87
CA MET A 246 16.67 -4.46 -22.83
C MET A 246 16.32 -3.11 -23.45
N GLU A 247 15.16 -2.97 -24.04
CA GLU A 247 14.58 -1.70 -24.47
C GLU A 247 13.67 -1.16 -23.36
N ALA A 248 13.89 0.09 -22.96
CA ALA A 248 13.07 0.75 -21.96
C ALA A 248 11.65 1.02 -22.49
N THR A 249 10.64 0.46 -21.85
CA THR A 249 9.22 0.67 -22.18
C THR A 249 8.52 1.65 -21.25
N SER A 250 9.01 1.80 -20.00
CA SER A 250 8.50 2.76 -19.03
C SER A 250 9.66 3.31 -18.20
N VAL A 251 9.67 4.62 -17.96
CA VAL A 251 10.75 5.31 -17.23
C VAL A 251 10.19 6.23 -16.12
N GLY A 252 10.99 6.52 -15.10
CA GLY A 252 10.63 7.44 -14.04
C GLY A 252 9.37 7.04 -13.28
N GLY A 253 8.41 7.96 -13.17
CA GLY A 253 7.17 7.76 -12.42
C GLY A 253 6.17 6.75 -13.03
N THR A 254 6.40 6.29 -14.26
CA THR A 254 5.53 5.35 -14.97
C THR A 254 5.94 3.88 -14.78
N THR A 255 7.10 3.60 -14.16
CA THR A 255 7.53 2.24 -13.85
C THR A 255 6.61 1.59 -12.80
N VAL A 256 6.47 0.26 -12.85
CA VAL A 256 5.67 -0.50 -11.88
C VAL A 256 6.14 -0.23 -10.45
N LEU A 257 7.45 -0.22 -10.21
CA LEU A 257 8.01 0.10 -8.89
C LEU A 257 7.62 1.51 -8.43
N ALA A 258 7.68 2.53 -9.31
CA ALA A 258 7.29 3.89 -8.97
C ALA A 258 5.78 3.99 -8.65
N GLN A 259 4.93 3.27 -9.38
CA GLN A 259 3.49 3.21 -9.10
C GLN A 259 3.20 2.54 -7.75
N ILE A 260 3.92 1.47 -7.38
CA ILE A 260 3.83 0.83 -6.07
C ILE A 260 4.21 1.81 -4.97
N VAL A 261 5.33 2.51 -5.10
CA VAL A 261 5.79 3.53 -4.15
C VAL A 261 4.74 4.64 -4.00
N GLN A 262 4.19 5.13 -5.11
CA GLN A 262 3.14 6.16 -5.10
C GLN A 262 1.85 5.67 -4.43
N MET A 263 1.44 4.42 -4.67
CA MET A 263 0.27 3.81 -4.03
C MET A 263 0.45 3.75 -2.51
N VAL A 264 1.59 3.27 -2.02
CA VAL A 264 1.88 3.17 -0.58
C VAL A 264 1.94 4.56 0.07
N GLN A 265 2.50 5.56 -0.61
CA GLN A 265 2.52 6.95 -0.13
C GLN A 265 1.11 7.55 -0.06
N SER A 266 0.30 7.33 -1.09
CA SER A 266 -1.09 7.79 -1.13
C SER A 266 -1.91 7.13 -0.02
N ALA A 267 -1.70 5.84 0.24
CA ALA A 267 -2.32 5.10 1.32
C ALA A 267 -1.95 5.70 2.69
N GLN A 268 -0.67 6.03 2.92
CA GLN A 268 -0.22 6.67 4.16
C GLN A 268 -0.78 8.08 4.36
N GLY A 269 -1.03 8.80 3.27
CA GLY A 269 -1.67 10.13 3.30
C GLY A 269 -3.19 10.09 3.54
N SER A 270 -3.82 8.92 3.40
CA SER A 270 -5.27 8.77 3.53
C SER A 270 -5.70 8.81 5.01
N LYS A 271 -6.84 9.47 5.28
CA LYS A 271 -7.42 9.51 6.62
C LYS A 271 -8.37 8.34 6.84
N ALA A 272 -8.07 7.50 7.81
CA ALA A 272 -8.97 6.43 8.24
C ALA A 272 -10.31 6.97 8.78
N PRO A 273 -11.41 6.22 8.66
CA PRO A 273 -12.70 6.58 9.25
C PRO A 273 -12.62 6.88 10.74
N VAL A 274 -11.90 6.06 11.49
CA VAL A 274 -11.70 6.26 12.94
C VAL A 274 -10.99 7.60 13.23
N GLN A 275 -10.09 8.06 12.40
CA GLN A 275 -9.42 9.35 12.57
C GLN A 275 -10.40 10.52 12.41
N ARG A 276 -11.38 10.42 11.49
CA ARG A 276 -12.46 11.42 11.35
C ARG A 276 -13.35 11.48 12.59
N ILE A 277 -13.61 10.33 13.22
CA ILE A 277 -14.35 10.24 14.47
C ILE A 277 -13.58 10.93 15.60
N VAL A 278 -12.26 10.66 15.71
CA VAL A 278 -11.37 11.31 16.68
C VAL A 278 -11.34 12.83 16.49
N ASP A 279 -11.22 13.31 15.25
CA ASP A 279 -11.26 14.74 14.93
C ASP A 279 -12.60 15.38 15.38
N LYS A 280 -13.73 14.70 15.15
CA LYS A 280 -15.07 15.15 15.57
C LYS A 280 -15.22 15.18 17.09
N ILE A 281 -14.79 14.11 17.77
CA ILE A 281 -14.80 14.03 19.24
C ILE A 281 -13.96 15.15 19.84
N SER A 282 -12.75 15.38 19.31
CA SER A 282 -11.87 16.45 19.77
C SER A 282 -12.50 17.84 19.63
N GLY A 283 -13.25 18.06 18.56
CA GLY A 283 -13.99 19.31 18.32
C GLY A 283 -15.08 19.60 19.35
N ILE A 284 -15.65 18.58 19.99
CA ILE A 284 -16.64 18.70 21.07
C ILE A 284 -15.96 18.74 22.43
N PHE A 285 -14.95 17.90 22.61
CA PHE A 285 -14.24 17.72 23.87
C PHE A 285 -13.57 19.00 24.36
N VAL A 286 -12.88 19.73 23.49
CA VAL A 286 -12.16 20.95 23.87
C VAL A 286 -13.09 22.04 24.42
N PRO A 287 -14.22 22.41 23.78
CA PRO A 287 -15.20 23.33 24.38
C PRO A 287 -15.74 22.86 25.73
N VAL A 288 -16.01 21.54 25.87
CA VAL A 288 -16.51 20.98 27.15
C VAL A 288 -15.46 21.13 28.25
N VAL A 289 -14.19 20.86 27.95
CA VAL A 289 -13.08 21.02 28.91
C VAL A 289 -12.93 22.50 29.33
N VAL A 290 -13.02 23.42 28.39
CA VAL A 290 -12.98 24.88 28.70
C VAL A 290 -14.13 25.25 29.63
N LEU A 291 -15.34 24.74 29.38
CA LEU A 291 -16.49 24.97 30.27
C LEU A 291 -16.26 24.36 31.67
N LEU A 292 -15.77 23.13 31.75
CA LEU A 292 -15.46 22.46 33.02
C LEU A 292 -14.38 23.22 33.80
N SER A 293 -13.36 23.69 33.10
CA SER A 293 -12.31 24.56 33.73
C SER A 293 -12.92 25.82 34.30
N PHE A 294 -13.78 26.49 33.55
CA PHE A 294 -14.51 27.67 34.04
C PHE A 294 -15.39 27.37 35.25
N LEU A 295 -16.16 26.28 35.19
CA LEU A 295 -16.99 25.83 36.31
C LEU A 295 -16.13 25.50 37.55
N THR A 296 -14.98 24.84 37.38
CA THR A 296 -14.03 24.58 38.46
C THR A 296 -13.56 25.87 39.11
N PHE A 297 -13.21 26.86 38.30
CA PHE A 297 -12.82 28.18 38.79
C PHE A 297 -13.92 28.83 39.64
N VAL A 298 -15.13 28.87 39.12
CA VAL A 298 -16.30 29.47 39.81
C VAL A 298 -16.64 28.70 41.10
N CYS A 299 -16.62 27.35 41.08
CA CYS A 299 -16.89 26.55 42.28
C CYS A 299 -15.91 26.85 43.41
N TRP A 300 -14.61 26.94 43.12
CA TRP A 300 -13.60 27.31 44.11
C TRP A 300 -13.83 28.71 44.71
N LEU A 301 -14.24 29.71 43.87
CA LEU A 301 -14.54 31.04 44.34
C LEU A 301 -15.81 31.11 45.21
N VAL A 302 -16.85 30.37 44.85
CA VAL A 302 -18.12 30.34 45.59
C VAL A 302 -17.95 29.64 46.93
N ILE A 303 -17.23 28.52 46.96
CA ILE A 303 -17.06 27.70 48.18
C ILE A 303 -15.98 28.30 49.10
N GLY A 304 -14.84 28.75 48.52
CA GLY A 304 -13.68 29.18 49.27
C GLY A 304 -13.56 30.69 49.44
N GLY A 305 -14.34 31.50 48.71
CA GLY A 305 -14.26 32.95 48.72
C GLY A 305 -12.95 33.51 48.09
N GLU A 306 -12.70 34.80 48.26
CA GLU A 306 -11.54 35.50 47.65
C GLU A 306 -10.18 34.93 48.05
N SER A 307 -10.06 34.35 49.23
CA SER A 307 -8.81 33.77 49.76
C SER A 307 -8.36 32.56 48.94
N TYR A 308 -9.26 31.90 48.22
CA TYR A 308 -8.96 30.72 47.40
C TYR A 308 -8.77 31.04 45.90
N PHE A 309 -8.65 32.32 45.54
CA PHE A 309 -8.52 32.72 44.12
C PHE A 309 -7.34 32.05 43.42
N SER A 310 -6.16 31.95 44.06
CA SER A 310 -5.00 31.25 43.49
C SER A 310 -5.26 29.76 43.27
N TYR A 311 -5.93 29.09 44.21
CA TYR A 311 -6.32 27.69 44.08
C TYR A 311 -7.34 27.50 42.96
N ALA A 312 -8.32 28.41 42.87
CA ALA A 312 -9.32 28.41 41.81
C ALA A 312 -8.67 28.46 40.43
N LEU A 313 -7.72 29.39 40.25
CA LEU A 313 -7.00 29.58 39.00
C LEU A 313 -6.14 28.37 38.63
N LEU A 314 -5.35 27.87 39.60
CA LEU A 314 -4.50 26.68 39.37
C LEU A 314 -5.32 25.44 39.02
N SER A 315 -6.41 25.22 39.76
CA SER A 315 -7.30 24.09 39.46
C SER A 315 -7.90 24.20 38.05
N ALA A 316 -8.34 25.39 37.65
CA ALA A 316 -8.85 25.62 36.30
C ALA A 316 -7.79 25.40 35.20
N VAL A 317 -6.58 25.92 35.39
CA VAL A 317 -5.44 25.71 34.50
C VAL A 317 -5.07 24.22 34.43
N SER A 318 -5.07 23.53 35.58
CA SER A 318 -4.79 22.08 35.64
C SER A 318 -5.79 21.27 34.85
N VAL A 319 -7.09 21.58 34.93
CA VAL A 319 -8.13 20.95 34.10
C VAL A 319 -7.85 21.13 32.61
N LEU A 320 -7.48 22.34 32.18
CA LEU A 320 -7.16 22.60 30.76
C LEU A 320 -5.96 21.79 30.26
N VAL A 321 -4.92 21.67 31.09
CA VAL A 321 -3.67 20.98 30.72
C VAL A 321 -3.83 19.46 30.72
N ILE A 322 -4.40 18.89 31.80
CA ILE A 322 -4.55 17.44 31.97
C ILE A 322 -5.50 16.85 30.94
N ALA A 323 -6.54 17.58 30.56
CA ALA A 323 -7.53 17.13 29.61
C ALA A 323 -7.04 17.09 28.13
N CYS A 324 -5.75 17.32 27.87
CA CYS A 324 -5.21 17.21 26.51
C CYS A 324 -5.30 15.76 25.99
N PRO A 325 -6.08 15.45 24.92
CA PRO A 325 -6.15 14.10 24.35
C PRO A 325 -4.98 13.84 23.38
N CYS A 326 -3.76 14.17 23.78
CA CYS A 326 -2.58 14.16 22.91
C CYS A 326 -2.32 12.78 22.29
N ALA A 327 -2.48 11.71 23.08
CA ALA A 327 -2.29 10.32 22.63
C ALA A 327 -3.36 9.85 21.63
N LEU A 328 -4.59 10.37 21.73
CA LEU A 328 -5.70 9.97 20.87
C LEU A 328 -5.46 10.34 19.40
N GLY A 329 -4.87 11.52 19.15
CA GLY A 329 -4.53 11.95 17.80
C GLY A 329 -3.38 11.19 17.14
N LEU A 330 -2.60 10.44 17.96
CA LEU A 330 -1.39 9.72 17.53
C LEU A 330 -1.59 8.24 17.33
N ALA A 331 -2.35 7.59 18.22
CA ALA A 331 -2.43 6.14 18.28
C ALA A 331 -2.85 5.53 16.94
N THR A 332 -3.91 6.05 16.34
CA THR A 332 -4.46 5.50 15.09
C THR A 332 -3.54 5.73 13.88
N PRO A 333 -3.05 6.96 13.58
CA PRO A 333 -2.14 7.15 12.45
C PRO A 333 -0.86 6.32 12.58
N THR A 334 -0.30 6.19 13.79
CA THR A 334 0.90 5.39 14.01
C THR A 334 0.64 3.91 13.78
N ALA A 335 -0.45 3.35 14.34
CA ALA A 335 -0.82 1.96 14.14
C ALA A 335 -1.06 1.63 12.66
N LEU A 336 -1.78 2.50 11.93
CA LEU A 336 -2.02 2.35 10.50
C LEU A 336 -0.73 2.40 9.68
N MET A 337 0.17 3.35 9.97
CA MET A 337 1.44 3.43 9.28
C MET A 337 2.31 2.20 9.50
N VAL A 338 2.37 1.68 10.74
CA VAL A 338 3.08 0.43 11.04
C VAL A 338 2.45 -0.74 10.31
N GLY A 339 1.12 -0.85 10.33
CA GLY A 339 0.39 -1.91 9.63
C GLY A 339 0.62 -1.89 8.12
N MET A 340 0.50 -0.72 7.49
CA MET A 340 0.79 -0.55 6.05
C MET A 340 2.26 -0.81 5.72
N GLY A 341 3.19 -0.38 6.59
CA GLY A 341 4.61 -0.66 6.42
C GLY A 341 4.92 -2.15 6.49
N LYS A 342 4.33 -2.86 7.45
CA LYS A 342 4.46 -4.33 7.55
C LYS A 342 3.81 -5.06 6.38
N GLY A 343 2.66 -4.58 5.90
CA GLY A 343 2.05 -5.09 4.66
C GLY A 343 3.01 -4.97 3.48
N ALA A 344 3.59 -3.78 3.27
CA ALA A 344 4.54 -3.54 2.19
C ALA A 344 5.81 -4.40 2.28
N GLU A 345 6.34 -4.65 3.50
CA GLU A 345 7.47 -5.58 3.73
C GLU A 345 7.13 -7.03 3.36
N GLN A 346 5.85 -7.40 3.39
CA GLN A 346 5.34 -8.72 3.01
C GLN A 346 4.74 -8.72 1.59
N HIS A 347 5.07 -7.71 0.78
CA HIS A 347 4.56 -7.52 -0.59
C HIS A 347 3.03 -7.38 -0.70
N ILE A 348 2.36 -7.02 0.42
CA ILE A 348 0.92 -6.74 0.46
C ILE A 348 0.72 -5.24 0.29
N LEU A 349 0.21 -4.82 -0.86
CA LEU A 349 -0.05 -3.42 -1.17
C LEU A 349 -1.44 -3.00 -0.66
N ILE A 350 -1.45 -2.15 0.34
CA ILE A 350 -2.68 -1.63 0.95
C ILE A 350 -3.03 -0.30 0.28
N LYS A 351 -4.19 -0.23 -0.37
CA LYS A 351 -4.64 0.92 -1.15
C LYS A 351 -4.85 2.18 -0.30
N ASP A 352 -5.44 2.02 0.88
CA ASP A 352 -5.75 3.13 1.79
C ASP A 352 -5.98 2.63 3.24
N ALA A 353 -6.05 3.57 4.17
CA ALA A 353 -6.30 3.28 5.57
C ALA A 353 -7.70 2.72 5.85
N PHE A 354 -8.68 3.01 4.98
CA PHE A 354 -10.04 2.48 5.07
C PHE A 354 -10.06 0.96 4.81
N ALA A 355 -9.33 0.52 3.78
CA ALA A 355 -9.19 -0.90 3.47
C ALA A 355 -8.60 -1.68 4.65
N LEU A 356 -7.51 -1.15 5.26
CA LEU A 356 -6.88 -1.79 6.42
C LEU A 356 -7.81 -1.83 7.65
N GLU A 357 -8.55 -0.75 7.93
CA GLU A 357 -9.49 -0.70 9.05
C GLU A 357 -10.66 -1.67 8.87
N ASN A 358 -11.16 -1.84 7.63
CA ASN A 358 -12.29 -2.71 7.36
C ASN A 358 -11.91 -4.18 7.22
N LEU A 359 -10.65 -4.49 6.91
CA LEU A 359 -10.19 -5.86 6.75
C LEU A 359 -10.49 -6.73 7.98
N CYS A 360 -10.39 -6.18 9.19
CA CYS A 360 -10.71 -6.89 10.42
C CYS A 360 -12.22 -7.15 10.65
N LYS A 361 -13.10 -6.54 9.83
CA LYS A 361 -14.55 -6.67 9.89
C LYS A 361 -15.10 -7.58 8.79
N VAL A 362 -14.20 -8.11 7.94
CA VAL A 362 -14.59 -9.00 6.85
C VAL A 362 -15.02 -10.33 7.44
N ASP A 363 -16.23 -10.74 7.14
CA ASP A 363 -16.83 -12.02 7.51
C ASP A 363 -17.03 -12.93 6.29
N THR A 364 -16.97 -12.37 5.08
CA THR A 364 -17.19 -13.07 3.82
C THR A 364 -16.15 -12.65 2.80
N VAL A 365 -15.55 -13.63 2.12
CA VAL A 365 -14.60 -13.42 1.03
C VAL A 365 -15.12 -14.08 -0.24
N VAL A 366 -15.19 -13.33 -1.32
CA VAL A 366 -15.56 -13.82 -2.65
C VAL A 366 -14.29 -13.96 -3.48
N LEU A 367 -14.00 -15.17 -3.94
CA LEU A 367 -12.81 -15.49 -4.72
C LEU A 367 -13.18 -15.78 -6.17
N ASP A 368 -12.47 -15.15 -7.10
CA ASP A 368 -12.54 -15.57 -8.52
C ASP A 368 -11.80 -16.89 -8.69
N LYS A 369 -12.21 -17.68 -9.68
CA LYS A 369 -11.54 -18.95 -10.01
C LYS A 369 -10.21 -18.69 -10.72
N THR A 370 -10.28 -18.06 -11.90
CA THR A 370 -9.17 -18.01 -12.86
C THR A 370 -8.07 -17.04 -12.43
N GLY A 371 -6.84 -17.53 -12.31
CA GLY A 371 -5.69 -16.73 -11.89
C GLY A 371 -5.65 -16.42 -10.38
N THR A 372 -6.74 -16.66 -9.63
CA THR A 372 -6.80 -16.50 -8.17
C THR A 372 -6.66 -17.85 -7.47
N LEU A 373 -7.64 -18.74 -7.60
CA LEU A 373 -7.60 -20.10 -7.04
C LEU A 373 -6.85 -21.07 -7.95
N THR A 374 -6.74 -20.75 -9.24
CA THR A 374 -6.02 -21.51 -10.24
C THR A 374 -4.81 -20.74 -10.74
N GLU A 375 -3.90 -21.40 -11.46
CA GLU A 375 -2.68 -20.80 -12.01
C GLU A 375 -2.97 -19.77 -13.10
N GLY A 376 -4.17 -19.81 -13.71
CA GLY A 376 -4.59 -18.91 -14.79
C GLY A 376 -4.01 -19.29 -16.15
N VAL A 377 -3.26 -20.37 -16.20
CA VAL A 377 -2.65 -20.90 -17.41
C VAL A 377 -3.25 -22.28 -17.69
N PRO A 378 -4.04 -22.45 -18.78
CA PRO A 378 -4.53 -23.76 -19.18
C PRO A 378 -3.35 -24.68 -19.53
N VAL A 379 -3.46 -25.96 -19.14
CA VAL A 379 -2.47 -26.98 -19.49
C VAL A 379 -3.19 -28.23 -20.00
N VAL A 380 -2.55 -29.00 -20.88
CA VAL A 380 -3.03 -30.34 -21.27
C VAL A 380 -2.81 -31.25 -20.07
N THR A 381 -3.92 -31.69 -19.47
CA THR A 381 -3.89 -32.56 -18.29
C THR A 381 -3.89 -34.03 -18.65
N ASP A 382 -4.49 -34.35 -19.77
CA ASP A 382 -4.59 -35.74 -20.25
C ASP A 382 -4.77 -35.78 -21.78
N SER A 383 -4.40 -36.89 -22.41
CA SER A 383 -4.55 -37.09 -23.82
C SER A 383 -4.89 -38.55 -24.14
N TYR A 384 -5.79 -38.76 -25.07
CA TYR A 384 -6.14 -40.10 -25.56
C TYR A 384 -5.92 -40.20 -27.07
N TRP A 385 -4.93 -40.98 -27.47
CA TRP A 385 -4.59 -41.26 -28.87
C TRP A 385 -5.28 -42.53 -29.35
N ILE A 386 -5.91 -42.48 -30.54
CA ILE A 386 -6.61 -43.59 -31.14
C ILE A 386 -5.67 -44.39 -32.09
N SER A 387 -4.63 -43.73 -32.59
CA SER A 387 -3.62 -44.30 -33.49
C SER A 387 -2.28 -44.46 -32.79
N ASP A 388 -1.59 -45.58 -33.07
CA ASP A 388 -0.26 -45.85 -32.49
C ASP A 388 0.88 -45.06 -33.15
N ASP A 389 0.64 -44.45 -34.34
CA ASP A 389 1.64 -43.69 -35.10
C ASP A 389 1.59 -42.19 -34.70
N ASN A 390 2.03 -41.91 -33.50
CA ASN A 390 1.81 -40.59 -32.86
C ASN A 390 2.77 -39.50 -33.33
N ILE A 391 4.02 -39.83 -33.72
CA ILE A 391 5.09 -38.80 -33.93
C ILE A 391 4.72 -37.84 -35.07
N ARG A 392 4.30 -38.34 -36.23
CA ARG A 392 3.90 -37.50 -37.37
C ARG A 392 2.68 -36.63 -37.05
N TYR A 393 1.74 -37.17 -36.29
CA TYR A 393 0.52 -36.45 -35.91
C TYR A 393 0.79 -35.35 -34.90
N LEU A 394 1.81 -35.47 -34.01
CA LEU A 394 2.25 -34.41 -33.10
C LEU A 394 2.79 -33.21 -33.89
N ASP A 395 3.60 -33.42 -34.93
CA ASP A 395 4.15 -32.33 -35.76
C ASP A 395 3.06 -31.56 -36.52
N VAL A 396 2.07 -32.26 -37.04
CA VAL A 396 0.93 -31.64 -37.71
C VAL A 396 0.06 -30.86 -36.74
N LEU A 397 -0.23 -31.41 -35.56
CA LEU A 397 -0.98 -30.73 -34.52
C LEU A 397 -0.25 -29.46 -34.05
N TYR A 398 1.08 -29.54 -33.83
CA TYR A 398 1.90 -28.39 -33.47
C TYR A 398 1.82 -27.28 -34.53
N THR A 399 1.92 -27.65 -35.81
CA THR A 399 1.83 -26.69 -36.93
C THR A 399 0.45 -26.06 -37.05
N ALA A 400 -0.61 -26.80 -36.74
CA ALA A 400 -1.98 -26.29 -36.74
C ALA A 400 -2.20 -25.26 -35.63
N GLU A 401 -1.79 -25.58 -34.40
CA GLU A 401 -2.00 -24.74 -33.25
C GLU A 401 -1.06 -23.52 -33.21
N GLN A 402 0.14 -23.58 -33.82
CA GLN A 402 1.04 -22.46 -33.96
C GLN A 402 0.40 -21.25 -34.69
N LYS A 403 -0.58 -21.50 -35.53
CA LYS A 403 -1.33 -20.48 -36.28
C LYS A 403 -2.66 -20.10 -35.65
N SER A 404 -3.02 -20.74 -34.55
CA SER A 404 -4.27 -20.54 -33.82
C SER A 404 -4.09 -19.40 -32.77
N GLU A 405 -5.04 -18.48 -32.74
CA GLU A 405 -5.08 -17.40 -31.72
C GLU A 405 -5.91 -17.79 -30.48
N HIS A 406 -6.37 -19.04 -30.40
CA HIS A 406 -7.22 -19.48 -29.30
C HIS A 406 -6.41 -19.69 -28.01
N PRO A 407 -6.90 -19.28 -26.81
CA PRO A 407 -6.17 -19.46 -25.55
C PRO A 407 -5.75 -20.90 -25.24
N LEU A 408 -6.53 -21.91 -25.68
CA LEU A 408 -6.19 -23.32 -25.51
C LEU A 408 -5.06 -23.78 -26.42
N ALA A 409 -4.78 -23.07 -27.52
CA ALA A 409 -3.70 -23.41 -28.44
C ALA A 409 -2.34 -23.31 -27.76
N SER A 410 -2.15 -22.29 -26.91
CA SER A 410 -0.90 -22.12 -26.14
C SER A 410 -0.64 -23.31 -25.21
N ALA A 411 -1.69 -23.86 -24.59
CA ALA A 411 -1.58 -25.05 -23.75
C ALA A 411 -1.15 -26.30 -24.54
N ILE A 412 -1.71 -26.45 -25.73
CA ILE A 412 -1.38 -27.57 -26.64
C ILE A 412 0.05 -27.40 -27.16
N LEU A 413 0.45 -26.20 -27.55
CA LEU A 413 1.80 -25.92 -28.03
C LEU A 413 2.86 -26.24 -26.98
N CYS A 414 2.69 -25.75 -25.75
CA CYS A 414 3.62 -26.01 -24.66
C CYS A 414 3.79 -27.51 -24.39
N TRP A 415 2.67 -28.26 -24.36
CA TRP A 415 2.69 -29.71 -24.18
C TRP A 415 3.37 -30.45 -25.36
N LEU A 416 3.19 -29.97 -26.60
CA LEU A 416 3.81 -30.54 -27.80
C LEU A 416 5.31 -30.26 -27.86
N GLU A 417 5.76 -29.08 -27.41
CA GLU A 417 7.19 -28.72 -27.29
C GLU A 417 7.92 -29.63 -26.31
N GLU A 418 7.31 -29.93 -25.17
CA GLU A 418 7.84 -30.92 -24.22
C GLU A 418 7.93 -32.33 -24.83
N SER A 419 7.01 -32.65 -25.74
CA SER A 419 6.99 -33.91 -26.46
C SER A 419 7.96 -33.97 -27.66
N GLY A 420 8.66 -32.84 -27.96
CA GLY A 420 9.66 -32.75 -29.03
C GLY A 420 9.07 -32.60 -30.44
N ALA A 421 7.82 -32.16 -30.58
CA ALA A 421 7.16 -31.92 -31.86
C ALA A 421 7.84 -30.81 -32.67
N LYS A 422 7.82 -30.93 -33.99
CA LYS A 422 8.49 -29.98 -34.90
C LYS A 422 7.49 -29.43 -35.94
N VAL A 423 7.80 -28.21 -36.39
CA VAL A 423 7.01 -27.59 -37.46
C VAL A 423 7.13 -28.41 -38.76
N CYS A 424 6.00 -28.72 -39.36
CA CYS A 424 5.91 -29.32 -40.71
C CYS A 424 5.40 -28.30 -41.75
N LYS A 425 5.60 -28.63 -43.04
CA LYS A 425 5.15 -27.74 -44.11
C LYS A 425 3.63 -27.89 -44.30
N ALA A 426 2.90 -26.79 -44.01
CA ALA A 426 1.47 -26.70 -44.25
C ALA A 426 1.16 -25.94 -45.54
N GLU A 427 0.20 -26.43 -46.31
CA GLU A 427 -0.21 -25.87 -47.59
C GLU A 427 -1.31 -24.82 -47.42
N ASN A 428 -2.35 -25.12 -46.64
CA ASN A 428 -3.49 -24.27 -46.39
C ASN A 428 -3.80 -24.24 -44.87
N PHE A 429 -4.14 -23.08 -44.35
CA PHE A 429 -4.63 -22.89 -42.97
C PHE A 429 -5.95 -22.12 -43.01
N GLU A 430 -6.93 -22.57 -42.26
CA GLU A 430 -8.21 -21.87 -42.12
C GLU A 430 -8.70 -21.97 -40.68
N SER A 431 -9.04 -20.79 -40.12
CA SER A 431 -9.71 -20.69 -38.81
C SER A 431 -11.23 -20.74 -39.01
N LEU A 432 -11.87 -21.68 -38.35
CA LEU A 432 -13.32 -21.86 -38.33
C LEU A 432 -13.88 -21.24 -37.07
N THR A 433 -14.37 -20.00 -37.15
CA THR A 433 -14.79 -19.19 -36.02
C THR A 433 -15.67 -19.95 -35.03
N GLY A 434 -15.24 -20.00 -33.76
CA GLY A 434 -15.95 -20.67 -32.66
C GLY A 434 -15.93 -22.20 -32.71
N ARG A 435 -15.21 -22.82 -33.66
CA ARG A 435 -15.16 -24.29 -33.81
C ARG A 435 -13.76 -24.87 -33.75
N GLY A 436 -12.74 -24.15 -34.26
CA GLY A 436 -11.35 -24.61 -34.28
C GLY A 436 -10.63 -24.22 -35.57
N VAL A 437 -9.60 -24.97 -35.93
CA VAL A 437 -8.77 -24.72 -37.10
C VAL A 437 -8.66 -25.96 -37.98
N ARG A 438 -8.45 -25.75 -39.27
CA ARG A 438 -8.08 -26.80 -40.22
C ARG A 438 -6.82 -26.44 -40.98
N ILE A 439 -6.06 -27.46 -41.33
CA ILE A 439 -4.76 -27.34 -41.99
C ILE A 439 -4.65 -28.46 -43.02
N GLN A 440 -3.97 -28.21 -44.15
CA GLN A 440 -3.66 -29.20 -45.13
C GLN A 440 -2.15 -29.48 -45.16
N VAL A 441 -1.79 -30.76 -45.03
CA VAL A 441 -0.40 -31.23 -45.08
C VAL A 441 -0.32 -32.40 -46.04
N GLU A 442 0.54 -32.28 -47.05
CA GLU A 442 0.69 -33.31 -48.12
C GLU A 442 -0.63 -33.71 -48.78
N GLY A 443 -1.52 -32.71 -49.02
CA GLY A 443 -2.81 -32.94 -49.64
C GLY A 443 -3.89 -33.52 -48.72
N VAL A 444 -3.58 -33.86 -47.46
CA VAL A 444 -4.49 -34.43 -46.47
C VAL A 444 -4.97 -33.35 -45.51
N THR A 445 -6.26 -33.30 -45.22
CA THR A 445 -6.87 -32.33 -44.32
C THR A 445 -6.84 -32.82 -42.87
N TYR A 446 -6.29 -32.00 -41.99
CA TYR A 446 -6.31 -32.15 -40.53
C TYR A 446 -7.14 -31.04 -39.90
N TRP A 447 -7.76 -31.34 -38.79
CA TRP A 447 -8.56 -30.34 -38.03
C TRP A 447 -8.39 -30.54 -36.53
N VAL A 448 -8.44 -29.43 -35.79
CA VAL A 448 -8.39 -29.43 -34.34
C VAL A 448 -9.35 -28.38 -33.77
N GLY A 449 -10.12 -28.76 -32.76
CA GLY A 449 -11.07 -27.85 -32.13
C GLY A 449 -12.18 -28.52 -31.33
N SER A 450 -13.33 -27.85 -31.25
CA SER A 450 -14.48 -28.26 -30.44
C SER A 450 -15.24 -29.46 -31.06
N GLN A 451 -16.16 -30.02 -30.27
CA GLN A 451 -17.04 -31.12 -30.71
C GLN A 451 -17.80 -30.79 -32.00
N GLY A 452 -18.12 -29.53 -32.28
CA GLY A 452 -18.78 -29.12 -33.51
C GLY A 452 -17.99 -29.42 -34.79
N LEU A 453 -16.68 -29.70 -34.73
CA LEU A 453 -15.90 -30.16 -35.89
C LEU A 453 -16.16 -31.62 -36.24
N LEU A 454 -16.49 -32.46 -35.26
CA LEU A 454 -16.86 -33.87 -35.53
C LEU A 454 -18.04 -33.98 -36.49
N ASP A 455 -19.04 -33.11 -36.33
CA ASP A 455 -20.22 -33.08 -37.19
C ASP A 455 -19.87 -32.62 -38.62
N ILE A 456 -18.99 -31.61 -38.74
CA ILE A 456 -18.56 -31.08 -40.05
C ILE A 456 -17.78 -32.13 -40.84
N PHE A 457 -16.85 -32.81 -40.15
CA PHE A 457 -15.99 -33.84 -40.77
C PHE A 457 -16.58 -35.25 -40.69
N GLN A 458 -17.81 -35.41 -40.17
CA GLN A 458 -18.50 -36.69 -40.00
C GLN A 458 -17.63 -37.75 -39.30
N ALA A 459 -16.82 -37.32 -38.34
CA ALA A 459 -15.89 -38.18 -37.61
C ALA A 459 -16.59 -38.87 -36.44
N GLY A 460 -16.55 -40.20 -36.45
CA GLY A 460 -17.14 -41.02 -35.37
C GLY A 460 -16.26 -41.08 -34.14
N ILE A 461 -16.88 -41.06 -32.95
CA ILE A 461 -16.19 -41.24 -31.66
C ILE A 461 -16.31 -42.73 -31.26
N PRO A 462 -15.19 -43.48 -31.08
CA PRO A 462 -15.22 -44.83 -30.54
C PRO A 462 -15.83 -44.88 -29.14
N GLU A 463 -16.55 -45.95 -28.80
CA GLU A 463 -17.27 -46.08 -27.51
C GLU A 463 -16.36 -45.93 -26.29
N LYS A 464 -15.13 -46.47 -26.38
CA LYS A 464 -14.12 -46.31 -25.31
C LYS A 464 -13.74 -44.83 -25.06
N VAL A 465 -13.57 -44.06 -26.15
CA VAL A 465 -13.21 -42.65 -26.11
C VAL A 465 -14.37 -41.82 -25.59
N ARG A 466 -15.60 -42.18 -25.96
CA ARG A 466 -16.80 -41.48 -25.46
C ARG A 466 -16.94 -41.53 -23.94
N LYS A 467 -16.63 -42.65 -23.32
CA LYS A 467 -16.63 -42.78 -21.87
C LYS A 467 -15.57 -41.86 -21.21
N GLN A 468 -14.37 -41.85 -21.81
CA GLN A 468 -13.28 -41.00 -21.33
C GLN A 468 -13.61 -39.50 -21.45
N ILE A 469 -14.17 -39.10 -22.61
CA ILE A 469 -14.64 -37.71 -22.81
C ILE A 469 -15.69 -37.34 -21.75
N GLY A 470 -16.66 -38.24 -21.49
CA GLY A 470 -17.68 -38.04 -20.47
C GLY A 470 -17.07 -37.78 -19.09
N GLN A 471 -16.08 -38.57 -18.69
CA GLN A 471 -15.35 -38.37 -17.43
C GLN A 471 -14.64 -37.03 -17.39
N TRP A 472 -13.88 -36.65 -18.40
CA TRP A 472 -13.18 -35.37 -18.47
C TRP A 472 -14.14 -34.17 -18.44
N GLN A 473 -15.29 -34.28 -19.13
CA GLN A 473 -16.33 -33.25 -19.08
C GLN A 473 -17.02 -33.16 -17.69
N GLU A 474 -17.27 -34.33 -17.07
CA GLU A 474 -17.73 -34.39 -15.67
C GLU A 474 -16.68 -33.83 -14.73
N ASP A 475 -15.41 -34.00 -15.06
CA ASP A 475 -14.27 -33.42 -14.35
C ASP A 475 -14.05 -31.91 -14.62
N GLY A 476 -14.94 -31.28 -15.40
CA GLY A 476 -14.90 -29.85 -15.69
C GLY A 476 -13.74 -29.44 -16.62
N GLN A 477 -13.15 -30.40 -17.33
CA GLN A 477 -12.06 -30.15 -18.27
C GLN A 477 -12.61 -29.74 -19.65
N SER A 478 -11.90 -28.88 -20.35
CA SER A 478 -12.19 -28.55 -21.75
C SER A 478 -11.64 -29.65 -22.62
N VAL A 479 -12.48 -30.17 -23.52
CA VAL A 479 -12.10 -31.27 -24.42
C VAL A 479 -11.89 -30.74 -25.83
N VAL A 480 -10.70 -30.98 -26.39
CA VAL A 480 -10.31 -30.61 -27.76
C VAL A 480 -10.14 -31.87 -28.57
N PHE A 481 -10.72 -31.88 -29.77
CA PHE A 481 -10.71 -33.01 -30.71
C PHE A 481 -9.71 -32.71 -31.81
N TYR A 482 -8.89 -33.72 -32.14
CA TYR A 482 -7.94 -33.67 -33.25
C TYR A 482 -8.22 -34.83 -34.23
N GLY A 483 -8.34 -34.52 -35.50
CA GLY A 483 -8.69 -35.51 -36.52
C GLY A 483 -8.06 -35.25 -37.87
N GLN A 484 -8.16 -36.30 -38.72
CA GLN A 484 -7.73 -36.33 -40.10
C GLN A 484 -8.93 -36.71 -40.98
N GLU A 485 -9.34 -35.86 -41.90
CA GLU A 485 -10.53 -36.08 -42.72
C GLU A 485 -11.74 -36.53 -41.88
N THR A 486 -12.28 -37.71 -42.08
CA THR A 486 -13.40 -38.29 -41.33
C THR A 486 -12.98 -39.12 -40.11
N ARG A 487 -11.68 -39.15 -39.78
CA ARG A 487 -11.14 -39.98 -38.70
C ARG A 487 -10.68 -39.14 -37.50
N LEU A 488 -11.17 -39.48 -36.33
CA LEU A 488 -10.65 -38.94 -35.07
C LEU A 488 -9.29 -39.59 -34.76
N LEU A 489 -8.25 -38.77 -34.48
CA LEU A 489 -6.90 -39.21 -34.16
C LEU A 489 -6.62 -39.17 -32.67
N ALA A 490 -6.99 -38.06 -32.03
CA ALA A 490 -6.78 -37.86 -30.59
C ALA A 490 -7.86 -36.97 -29.98
N VAL A 491 -7.96 -37.06 -28.67
CA VAL A 491 -8.74 -36.15 -27.81
C VAL A 491 -7.86 -35.69 -26.68
N LEU A 492 -7.84 -34.39 -26.47
CA LEU A 492 -7.03 -33.71 -25.44
C LEU A 492 -7.93 -33.12 -24.37
N ALA A 493 -7.60 -33.33 -23.13
CA ALA A 493 -8.24 -32.69 -22.00
C ALA A 493 -7.38 -31.53 -21.47
N ILE A 494 -7.97 -30.36 -21.33
CA ILE A 494 -7.29 -29.15 -20.94
C ILE A 494 -8.01 -28.54 -19.73
N SER A 495 -7.28 -28.23 -18.69
CA SER A 495 -7.83 -27.50 -17.55
C SER A 495 -6.80 -26.51 -16.96
N ASP A 496 -7.32 -25.54 -16.25
CA ASP A 496 -6.54 -24.62 -15.45
C ASP A 496 -6.33 -25.25 -14.05
N ARG A 497 -5.08 -25.50 -13.68
CA ARG A 497 -4.72 -26.19 -12.43
C ARG A 497 -5.01 -25.33 -11.22
N ILE A 498 -5.58 -25.92 -10.18
CA ILE A 498 -5.72 -25.30 -8.86
C ILE A 498 -4.32 -25.11 -8.27
N LYS A 499 -4.02 -23.92 -7.79
CA LYS A 499 -2.74 -23.63 -7.12
C LYS A 499 -2.58 -24.54 -5.89
N PRO A 500 -1.39 -25.10 -5.64
CA PRO A 500 -1.15 -25.96 -4.47
C PRO A 500 -1.51 -25.29 -3.14
N THR A 501 -1.36 -23.96 -3.07
CA THR A 501 -1.65 -23.15 -1.86
C THR A 501 -3.12 -22.81 -1.66
N SER A 502 -3.98 -22.96 -2.68
CA SER A 502 -5.39 -22.53 -2.61
C SER A 502 -6.21 -23.29 -1.57
N ALA A 503 -6.00 -24.61 -1.45
CA ALA A 503 -6.71 -25.42 -0.47
C ALA A 503 -6.36 -25.02 0.98
N GLU A 504 -5.10 -24.75 1.25
CA GLU A 504 -4.63 -24.30 2.55
C GLU A 504 -5.16 -22.89 2.88
N ALA A 505 -5.13 -21.97 1.91
CA ALA A 505 -5.64 -20.61 2.06
C ALA A 505 -7.15 -20.60 2.40
N VAL A 506 -7.96 -21.37 1.66
CA VAL A 506 -9.40 -21.50 1.94
C VAL A 506 -9.65 -22.10 3.32
N LYS A 507 -8.89 -23.13 3.71
CA LYS A 507 -8.99 -23.76 5.02
C LYS A 507 -8.65 -22.78 6.15
N GLU A 508 -7.62 -21.95 5.98
CA GLU A 508 -7.23 -20.97 6.99
C GLU A 508 -8.25 -19.83 7.12
N LEU A 509 -8.83 -19.34 6.00
CA LEU A 509 -9.93 -18.37 6.03
C LEU A 509 -11.13 -18.91 6.82
N LYS A 510 -11.56 -20.15 6.54
CA LYS A 510 -12.65 -20.80 7.25
C LYS A 510 -12.36 -20.99 8.75
N LYS A 511 -11.12 -21.33 9.11
CA LYS A 511 -10.68 -21.48 10.50
C LYS A 511 -10.76 -20.18 11.28
N GLN A 512 -10.58 -19.03 10.59
CA GLN A 512 -10.78 -17.70 11.15
C GLN A 512 -12.26 -17.28 11.22
N GLY A 513 -13.19 -18.14 10.79
CA GLY A 513 -14.62 -17.87 10.79
C GLY A 513 -15.10 -17.06 9.59
N ILE A 514 -14.26 -16.94 8.55
CA ILE A 514 -14.58 -16.22 7.31
C ILE A 514 -15.29 -17.18 6.36
N GLU A 515 -16.45 -16.76 5.85
CA GLU A 515 -17.19 -17.50 4.83
C GLU A 515 -16.55 -17.28 3.45
N VAL A 516 -16.30 -18.38 2.72
CA VAL A 516 -15.64 -18.31 1.40
C VAL A 516 -16.62 -18.66 0.30
N HIS A 517 -16.77 -17.76 -0.68
CA HIS A 517 -17.60 -17.92 -1.85
C HIS A 517 -16.73 -17.97 -3.12
N LEU A 518 -17.08 -18.84 -4.06
CA LEU A 518 -16.47 -18.92 -5.38
C LEU A 518 -17.33 -18.19 -6.42
N LEU A 519 -16.71 -17.31 -7.18
CA LEU A 519 -17.35 -16.62 -8.30
C LEU A 519 -16.58 -16.90 -9.59
N THR A 520 -17.25 -17.37 -10.65
CA THR A 520 -16.59 -17.67 -11.91
C THR A 520 -17.48 -17.43 -13.12
N GLY A 521 -16.88 -17.07 -14.25
CA GLY A 521 -17.53 -17.06 -15.57
C GLY A 521 -17.66 -18.43 -16.22
N ASP A 522 -17.06 -19.47 -15.63
CA ASP A 522 -17.12 -20.83 -16.17
C ASP A 522 -18.48 -21.48 -15.97
N GLY A 523 -18.70 -22.58 -16.69
CA GLY A 523 -19.92 -23.37 -16.56
C GLY A 523 -20.09 -23.99 -15.16
N VAL A 524 -21.33 -24.25 -14.79
CA VAL A 524 -21.75 -24.74 -13.46
C VAL A 524 -20.96 -25.97 -13.00
N ARG A 525 -20.71 -26.95 -13.88
CA ARG A 525 -19.98 -28.17 -13.52
C ARG A 525 -18.55 -27.93 -13.09
N THR A 526 -17.83 -27.05 -13.81
CA THR A 526 -16.45 -26.66 -13.46
C THR A 526 -16.40 -25.95 -12.11
N ALA A 527 -17.36 -25.03 -11.89
CA ALA A 527 -17.48 -24.30 -10.63
C ALA A 527 -17.75 -25.22 -9.44
N GLU A 528 -18.71 -26.15 -9.60
CA GLU A 528 -19.08 -27.15 -8.59
C GLU A 528 -17.89 -28.01 -8.18
N ARG A 529 -17.12 -28.49 -9.15
CA ARG A 529 -15.95 -29.31 -8.90
C ARG A 529 -14.84 -28.56 -8.15
N VAL A 530 -14.52 -27.34 -8.61
CA VAL A 530 -13.51 -26.51 -7.91
C VAL A 530 -13.97 -26.20 -6.48
N ALA A 531 -15.24 -25.88 -6.30
CA ALA A 531 -15.83 -25.63 -4.99
C ALA A 531 -15.75 -26.89 -4.10
N ALA A 532 -16.09 -28.07 -4.62
CA ALA A 532 -15.98 -29.33 -3.90
C ALA A 532 -14.53 -29.69 -3.54
N THR A 533 -13.58 -29.50 -4.47
CA THR A 533 -12.16 -29.78 -4.26
C THR A 533 -11.55 -28.90 -3.17
N LEU A 534 -11.98 -27.62 -3.10
CA LEU A 534 -11.49 -26.62 -2.14
C LEU A 534 -12.39 -26.53 -0.88
N ASP A 535 -13.39 -27.40 -0.78
CA ASP A 535 -14.38 -27.39 0.32
C ASP A 535 -15.10 -26.03 0.45
N ILE A 536 -15.44 -25.38 -0.67
CA ILE A 536 -16.19 -24.12 -0.68
C ILE A 536 -17.69 -24.43 -0.77
N GLY A 537 -18.48 -23.97 0.23
CA GLY A 537 -19.91 -24.27 0.31
C GLY A 537 -20.80 -23.47 -0.66
N TYR A 538 -20.34 -22.30 -1.07
CA TYR A 538 -21.09 -21.36 -1.90
C TYR A 538 -20.33 -21.04 -3.18
N TYR A 539 -20.98 -21.24 -4.33
CA TYR A 539 -20.42 -20.87 -5.62
C TYR A 539 -21.48 -20.29 -6.55
N LYS A 540 -21.06 -19.37 -7.42
CA LYS A 540 -21.87 -18.82 -8.52
C LYS A 540 -21.08 -18.93 -9.80
N ALA A 541 -21.67 -19.65 -10.77
CA ALA A 541 -21.11 -19.91 -12.09
C ALA A 541 -21.74 -19.01 -13.15
N GLU A 542 -21.18 -18.99 -14.36
CA GLU A 542 -21.69 -18.28 -15.54
C GLU A 542 -21.89 -16.78 -15.32
N VAL A 543 -21.07 -16.18 -14.46
CA VAL A 543 -21.16 -14.76 -14.13
C VAL A 543 -20.42 -13.93 -15.16
N MET A 544 -21.14 -13.00 -15.79
CA MET A 544 -20.54 -12.08 -16.75
C MET A 544 -19.60 -11.09 -16.04
N PRO A 545 -18.57 -10.57 -16.72
CA PRO A 545 -17.63 -9.61 -16.11
C PRO A 545 -18.32 -8.41 -15.45
N ASN A 546 -19.40 -7.90 -16.04
CA ASN A 546 -20.17 -6.77 -15.51
C ASN A 546 -21.05 -7.14 -14.30
N ASP A 547 -21.27 -8.43 -14.04
CA ASP A 547 -22.12 -8.90 -12.92
C ASP A 547 -21.25 -9.39 -11.73
N LYS A 548 -19.93 -9.19 -11.81
CA LYS A 548 -19.00 -9.53 -10.74
C LYS A 548 -18.85 -8.44 -9.69
N GLU A 549 -19.44 -7.25 -9.91
CA GLU A 549 -19.46 -6.11 -8.99
C GLU A 549 -20.54 -6.21 -7.91
#